data_98151ab6fcc9500e147e3adefccb556b
#
_entry.id   98151ab6fcc9500e147e3adefccb556b
#
_cell.length_a   1.000
_cell.length_b   1.000
_cell.length_c   1.000
_cell.angle_alpha   90.00
_cell.angle_beta   90.00
_cell.angle_gamma   90.00
#
_symmetry.space_group_name_H-M   'P 1'
#
loop_
_entity.id
_entity.type
_entity.pdbx_description
1 polymer ?
#
loop_
_entity_poly.entity_id
_entity_poly.type
_entity_poly.pdbx_seq_one_letter_code
_entity_poly.pdbx_strand_id
1 'polypeptide(L)'
;MRFKLLLGLAVIWSCAGGDSGEGTPSTSVFEGARLIIGDGRVIEDAVFVVEDEIFAWVGSRSEAGEMLSGESVDLSGSTVMPALVNAHFHLSSDRTERISQLQHMLYYGTAATISLGLDEGEVGLRMREEELADAARSQSAGRGITSPEPGRTEVPYWITSEDEARAAVTELVAQNVDVVKIWVDSRGGSYDRLTPELYGAVIDEAHKNDLRVTAHVYSLEDAKGLLRAGIDIFAHGIRDTDVDEELIQLWTDRPHVILVPNLPGPGVPSDLSWLSGTIGAAELEEMGENQVERPAAQEAFGIQARNLLRLHEAGVAIAFGTDGSSPWAPHLELEDMVRTGMSPADVIISATANSATLLKMEDIGTVDVGKKANFIVLDANPLDDITNTRRISAVYLGGEAVDREAVGFQLLGG
;
A
#
# COMPACT_ATOMS: atom_id res chain seq x y z
N MET A 1 52.21 40.54 57.15
CA MET A 1 51.75 39.18 57.52
C MET A 1 50.34 39.26 58.07
N ARG A 2 49.33 38.94 57.25
CA ARG A 2 47.94 38.76 57.69
C ARG A 2 47.35 37.68 56.86
N PHE A 3 47.12 36.52 57.46
CA PHE A 3 46.38 35.39 56.91
C PHE A 3 44.93 35.76 56.78
N LYS A 4 44.35 35.57 55.62
CA LYS A 4 42.87 35.50 55.37
C LYS A 4 42.43 34.07 55.16
N LEU A 5 41.61 33.58 56.07
CA LEU A 5 40.90 32.36 56.02
C LEU A 5 39.76 32.51 55.02
N LEU A 6 39.72 31.68 54.00
CA LEU A 6 38.55 31.52 53.09
C LEU A 6 37.78 30.29 53.56
N LEU A 7 36.56 30.54 54.06
CA LEU A 7 35.52 29.47 54.24
C LEU A 7 34.97 29.11 52.89
N GLY A 8 35.14 27.85 52.49
CA GLY A 8 34.46 27.29 51.36
C GLY A 8 33.09 26.76 51.78
N LEU A 9 32.01 27.30 51.19
CA LEU A 9 30.67 26.74 51.24
C LEU A 9 30.60 25.57 50.27
N ALA A 10 30.44 24.33 50.76
CA ALA A 10 30.08 23.17 49.97
C ALA A 10 28.57 23.20 49.73
N VAL A 11 28.17 23.46 48.47
CA VAL A 11 26.80 23.25 48.01
C VAL A 11 26.65 21.77 47.68
N ILE A 12 25.90 21.06 48.51
CA ILE A 12 25.47 19.69 48.21
C ILE A 12 24.32 19.78 47.21
N TRP A 13 24.60 19.44 45.94
CA TRP A 13 23.59 19.21 44.94
C TRP A 13 23.05 17.80 45.12
N SER A 14 21.86 17.69 45.67
CA SER A 14 21.08 16.48 45.70
C SER A 14 20.59 16.19 44.25
N CYS A 15 21.22 15.24 43.56
CA CYS A 15 20.67 14.66 42.37
C CYS A 15 19.47 13.82 42.80
N ALA A 16 18.25 14.35 42.60
CA ALA A 16 17.08 13.52 42.51
C ALA A 16 17.23 12.69 41.20
N GLY A 17 17.53 11.42 41.34
CA GLY A 17 17.46 10.47 40.26
C GLY A 17 16.01 10.39 39.80
N GLY A 18 15.71 10.95 38.64
CA GLY A 18 14.53 10.59 37.89
C GLY A 18 14.73 9.14 37.44
N ASP A 19 13.89 8.28 37.95
CA ASP A 19 13.70 6.92 37.47
C ASP A 19 13.17 7.04 36.04
N SER A 20 14.05 6.99 35.05
CA SER A 20 13.69 6.69 33.69
C SER A 20 13.36 5.21 33.68
N GLY A 21 12.09 4.90 33.94
CA GLY A 21 11.57 3.56 33.75
C GLY A 21 11.84 3.16 32.32
N GLU A 22 12.92 2.42 32.08
CA GLU A 22 13.05 1.56 30.93
C GLU A 22 11.88 0.58 31.08
N GLY A 23 10.81 0.77 30.28
CA GLY A 23 9.72 -0.20 30.18
C GLY A 23 10.37 -1.54 29.83
N THR A 24 10.05 -2.56 30.61
CA THR A 24 10.40 -3.94 30.24
C THR A 24 9.89 -4.17 28.83
N PRO A 25 10.72 -4.68 27.87
CA PRO A 25 10.24 -4.97 26.53
C PRO A 25 8.96 -5.81 26.59
N SER A 26 7.91 -5.37 25.92
CA SER A 26 6.66 -6.14 25.88
C SER A 26 6.89 -7.31 24.93
N THR A 27 6.92 -8.52 25.49
CA THR A 27 7.04 -9.73 24.68
C THR A 27 5.66 -10.39 24.59
N SER A 28 5.13 -10.49 23.37
CA SER A 28 3.88 -11.19 23.09
C SER A 28 4.15 -12.44 22.25
N VAL A 29 3.53 -13.56 22.63
CA VAL A 29 3.63 -14.85 21.94
C VAL A 29 2.30 -15.16 21.30
N PHE A 30 2.26 -15.34 20.00
CA PHE A 30 1.07 -15.73 19.23
C PHE A 30 1.21 -17.17 18.78
N GLU A 31 0.17 -17.99 18.98
CA GLU A 31 0.28 -19.42 18.77
C GLU A 31 -0.98 -20.08 18.21
N GLY A 32 -0.79 -21.17 17.47
CA GLY A 32 -1.86 -22.07 17.01
C GLY A 32 -2.48 -21.69 15.66
N ALA A 33 -2.10 -20.57 15.05
CA ALA A 33 -2.65 -20.15 13.77
C ALA A 33 -2.06 -20.90 12.58
N ARG A 34 -2.79 -20.96 11.46
CA ARG A 34 -2.17 -21.05 10.15
C ARG A 34 -1.53 -19.71 9.83
N LEU A 35 -0.26 -19.67 9.51
CA LEU A 35 0.49 -18.45 9.20
C LEU A 35 0.89 -18.43 7.73
N ILE A 36 0.37 -17.43 6.99
CA ILE A 36 0.79 -17.09 5.64
C ILE A 36 1.88 -16.02 5.76
N ILE A 37 3.10 -16.36 5.31
CA ILE A 37 4.27 -15.48 5.47
C ILE A 37 4.17 -14.22 4.57
N GLY A 38 3.50 -14.33 3.42
CA GLY A 38 3.40 -13.24 2.42
C GLY A 38 4.35 -13.39 1.24
N ASP A 39 5.19 -14.43 1.21
CA ASP A 39 6.14 -14.77 0.14
C ASP A 39 5.87 -16.14 -0.51
N GLY A 40 4.70 -16.72 -0.26
CA GLY A 40 4.30 -18.04 -0.71
C GLY A 40 4.51 -19.15 0.31
N ARG A 41 5.27 -18.94 1.38
CA ARG A 41 5.40 -19.90 2.48
C ARG A 41 4.18 -19.86 3.38
N VAL A 42 3.80 -21.04 3.91
CA VAL A 42 2.73 -21.21 4.90
C VAL A 42 3.25 -22.12 6.03
N ILE A 43 2.96 -21.76 7.26
CA ILE A 43 3.28 -22.56 8.45
C ILE A 43 1.97 -22.95 9.13
N GLU A 44 1.69 -24.24 9.22
CA GLU A 44 0.58 -24.77 10.01
C GLU A 44 0.96 -24.84 11.49
N ASP A 45 0.00 -24.60 12.39
CA ASP A 45 0.23 -24.54 13.85
C ASP A 45 1.48 -23.69 14.18
N ALA A 46 1.46 -22.46 13.66
CA ALA A 46 2.56 -21.52 13.79
C ALA A 46 2.64 -20.95 15.21
N VAL A 47 3.85 -20.58 15.57
CA VAL A 47 4.13 -19.71 16.71
C VAL A 47 4.97 -18.55 16.20
N PHE A 48 4.74 -17.37 16.71
CA PHE A 48 5.62 -16.23 16.47
C PHE A 48 5.66 -15.32 17.70
N VAL A 49 6.81 -14.71 17.90
CA VAL A 49 7.09 -13.82 19.04
C VAL A 49 7.28 -12.41 18.53
N VAL A 50 6.63 -11.46 19.18
CA VAL A 50 6.82 -10.03 18.93
C VAL A 50 7.51 -9.41 20.13
N GLU A 51 8.59 -8.68 19.89
CA GLU A 51 9.34 -7.88 20.84
C GLU A 51 9.65 -6.51 20.21
N ASP A 52 9.40 -5.45 20.92
CA ASP A 52 9.71 -4.08 20.46
C ASP A 52 9.18 -3.79 19.03
N GLU A 53 7.91 -4.13 18.79
CA GLU A 53 7.17 -3.94 17.52
C GLU A 53 7.61 -4.83 16.35
N ILE A 54 8.61 -5.71 16.52
CA ILE A 54 9.13 -6.56 15.44
C ILE A 54 8.91 -8.04 15.72
N PHE A 55 8.86 -8.86 14.67
CA PHE A 55 8.89 -10.31 14.80
C PHE A 55 10.29 -10.74 15.26
N ALA A 56 10.42 -11.14 16.53
CA ALA A 56 11.67 -11.62 17.12
C ALA A 56 11.91 -13.10 16.76
N TRP A 57 10.85 -13.88 16.60
CA TRP A 57 10.90 -15.28 16.20
C TRP A 57 9.65 -15.68 15.41
N VAL A 58 9.81 -16.57 14.42
CA VAL A 58 8.72 -17.11 13.59
C VAL A 58 9.03 -18.55 13.22
N GLY A 59 8.10 -19.48 13.45
CA GLY A 59 8.27 -20.89 13.07
C GLY A 59 7.08 -21.75 13.45
N SER A 60 7.21 -23.07 13.34
CA SER A 60 6.19 -24.02 13.78
C SER A 60 6.25 -24.24 15.29
N ARG A 61 5.13 -24.66 15.90
CA ARG A 61 5.10 -25.04 17.32
C ARG A 61 6.16 -26.09 17.69
N SER A 62 6.44 -27.01 16.76
CA SER A 62 7.45 -28.07 16.99
C SER A 62 8.88 -27.53 17.04
N GLU A 63 9.15 -26.39 16.40
CA GLU A 63 10.46 -25.71 16.40
C GLU A 63 10.63 -24.78 17.60
N ALA A 64 9.52 -24.22 18.11
CA ALA A 64 9.53 -23.26 19.22
C ALA A 64 10.02 -23.84 20.54
N GLY A 65 9.74 -25.10 20.81
CA GLY A 65 10.17 -25.78 22.05
C GLY A 65 9.64 -25.11 23.33
N GLU A 66 10.45 -25.15 24.41
CA GLU A 66 10.10 -24.53 25.71
C GLU A 66 10.63 -23.11 25.86
N MET A 67 11.13 -22.49 24.78
CA MET A 67 11.80 -21.16 24.83
C MET A 67 10.83 -19.97 24.88
N LEU A 68 9.53 -20.20 24.81
CA LEU A 68 8.54 -19.13 24.68
C LEU A 68 8.15 -18.60 26.06
N SER A 69 8.57 -17.37 26.37
CA SER A 69 8.16 -16.62 27.55
C SER A 69 7.56 -15.30 27.12
N GLY A 70 6.36 -14.96 27.60
CA GLY A 70 5.62 -13.74 27.25
C GLY A 70 4.15 -13.90 27.51
N GLU A 71 3.39 -12.86 27.20
CA GLU A 71 1.94 -12.93 27.16
C GLU A 71 1.51 -13.77 25.97
N SER A 72 0.77 -14.85 26.20
CA SER A 72 0.35 -15.79 25.14
C SER A 72 -1.03 -15.41 24.61
N VAL A 73 -1.13 -15.29 23.29
CA VAL A 73 -2.38 -15.09 22.54
C VAL A 73 -2.66 -16.36 21.72
N ASP A 74 -3.73 -17.07 22.06
CA ASP A 74 -4.18 -18.26 21.33
C ASP A 74 -4.96 -17.85 20.07
N LEU A 75 -4.43 -18.19 18.90
CA LEU A 75 -4.99 -17.97 17.58
C LEU A 75 -5.43 -19.28 16.90
N SER A 76 -5.65 -20.34 17.67
CA SER A 76 -6.06 -21.64 17.16
C SER A 76 -7.34 -21.54 16.33
N GLY A 77 -7.31 -22.11 15.12
CA GLY A 77 -8.43 -22.05 14.17
C GLY A 77 -8.47 -20.81 13.28
N SER A 78 -7.64 -19.83 13.56
CA SER A 78 -7.51 -18.61 12.72
C SER A 78 -6.40 -18.76 11.68
N THR A 79 -6.44 -17.87 10.68
CA THR A 79 -5.35 -17.66 9.72
C THR A 79 -4.74 -16.28 9.95
N VAL A 80 -3.42 -16.19 10.01
CA VAL A 80 -2.66 -14.96 10.10
C VAL A 80 -1.97 -14.69 8.79
N MET A 81 -1.95 -13.46 8.33
CA MET A 81 -1.16 -13.00 7.18
C MET A 81 -0.62 -11.59 7.43
N PRO A 82 0.42 -11.14 6.68
CA PRO A 82 0.85 -9.75 6.75
C PRO A 82 -0.31 -8.81 6.48
N ALA A 83 -0.33 -7.64 7.09
CA ALA A 83 -1.25 -6.59 6.72
C ALA A 83 -1.00 -6.16 5.27
N LEU A 84 -2.06 -5.75 4.58
CA LEU A 84 -2.02 -5.34 3.17
C LEU A 84 -1.22 -4.06 2.99
N VAL A 85 -0.61 -3.93 1.81
CA VAL A 85 0.10 -2.73 1.35
C VAL A 85 -0.52 -2.30 0.03
N ASN A 86 -1.12 -1.10 -0.01
CA ASN A 86 -1.79 -0.55 -1.19
C ASN A 86 -0.87 0.43 -1.92
N ALA A 87 -0.31 0.01 -3.05
CA ALA A 87 0.67 0.78 -3.81
C ALA A 87 0.03 1.80 -4.79
N HIS A 88 -1.28 2.04 -4.70
CA HIS A 88 -1.95 3.09 -5.47
C HIS A 88 -3.26 3.53 -4.81
N PHE A 89 -3.23 4.70 -4.22
CA PHE A 89 -4.38 5.32 -3.57
C PHE A 89 -4.38 6.84 -3.78
N HIS A 90 -5.48 7.50 -3.47
CA HIS A 90 -5.61 8.96 -3.49
C HIS A 90 -6.11 9.43 -2.11
N LEU A 91 -5.17 9.92 -1.31
CA LEU A 91 -5.46 10.46 0.01
C LEU A 91 -5.88 11.94 -0.08
N SER A 92 -6.72 12.38 0.85
CA SER A 92 -7.11 13.78 0.97
C SER A 92 -5.90 14.68 1.26
N SER A 93 -5.92 15.90 0.72
CA SER A 93 -4.97 16.95 1.06
C SER A 93 -5.34 17.67 2.38
N ASP A 94 -6.55 17.46 2.92
CA ASP A 94 -6.90 17.87 4.29
C ASP A 94 -6.33 16.91 5.30
N ARG A 95 -5.64 17.44 6.33
CA ARG A 95 -4.95 16.62 7.33
C ARG A 95 -5.89 15.75 8.15
N THR A 96 -7.03 16.27 8.55
CA THR A 96 -7.98 15.56 9.40
C THR A 96 -8.63 14.41 8.64
N GLU A 97 -9.07 14.68 7.42
CA GLU A 97 -9.65 13.67 6.54
C GLU A 97 -8.61 12.60 6.17
N ARG A 98 -7.36 12.98 5.88
CA ARG A 98 -6.27 12.06 5.59
C ARG A 98 -5.98 11.11 6.76
N ILE A 99 -5.95 11.60 8.00
CA ILE A 99 -5.80 10.75 9.20
C ILE A 99 -6.96 9.75 9.27
N SER A 100 -8.20 10.22 9.13
CA SER A 100 -9.37 9.36 9.12
C SER A 100 -9.29 8.28 8.04
N GLN A 101 -8.90 8.63 6.81
CA GLN A 101 -8.69 7.66 5.73
C GLN A 101 -7.63 6.61 6.09
N LEU A 102 -6.50 7.01 6.68
CA LEU A 102 -5.43 6.07 7.08
C LEU A 102 -5.86 5.14 8.22
N GLN A 103 -6.66 5.63 9.17
CA GLN A 103 -7.26 4.81 10.22
C GLN A 103 -8.28 3.82 9.64
N HIS A 104 -9.14 4.28 8.74
CA HIS A 104 -10.11 3.41 8.07
C HIS A 104 -9.44 2.35 7.18
N MET A 105 -8.32 2.67 6.52
CA MET A 105 -7.53 1.67 5.78
C MET A 105 -7.03 0.57 6.73
N LEU A 106 -6.52 0.96 7.90
CA LEU A 106 -6.04 0.01 8.89
C LEU A 106 -7.16 -0.86 9.44
N TYR A 107 -8.37 -0.30 9.65
CA TYR A 107 -9.57 -1.08 10.02
C TYR A 107 -9.82 -2.25 9.08
N TYR A 108 -9.63 -2.03 7.77
CA TYR A 108 -9.75 -3.07 6.73
C TYR A 108 -8.44 -3.82 6.44
N GLY A 109 -7.47 -3.75 7.35
CA GLY A 109 -6.25 -4.54 7.28
C GLY A 109 -5.15 -4.01 6.37
N THR A 110 -5.27 -2.78 5.86
CA THR A 110 -4.20 -2.14 5.06
C THR A 110 -3.33 -1.28 5.97
N ALA A 111 -2.06 -1.67 6.18
CA ALA A 111 -1.13 -0.99 7.09
C ALA A 111 -0.20 0.01 6.40
N ALA A 112 -0.14 0.03 5.07
CA ALA A 112 0.68 1.00 4.34
C ALA A 112 0.09 1.32 2.97
N THR A 113 0.33 2.56 2.50
CA THR A 113 -0.12 3.03 1.19
C THR A 113 0.76 4.14 0.63
N ILE A 114 0.54 4.49 -0.64
CA ILE A 114 1.08 5.69 -1.28
C ILE A 114 -0.04 6.47 -1.96
N SER A 115 -0.04 7.81 -1.78
CA SER A 115 -0.90 8.72 -2.53
C SER A 115 -0.22 9.15 -3.83
N LEU A 116 -0.88 8.91 -4.98
CA LEU A 116 -0.24 9.04 -6.29
C LEU A 116 -0.70 10.27 -7.08
N GLY A 117 -0.03 11.41 -6.82
CA GLY A 117 0.05 12.53 -7.76
C GLY A 117 -1.08 13.57 -7.68
N LEU A 118 -2.02 13.46 -6.73
CA LEU A 118 -3.10 14.43 -6.50
C LEU A 118 -2.99 15.14 -5.14
N ASP A 119 -1.85 15.06 -4.47
CA ASP A 119 -1.64 15.73 -3.20
C ASP A 119 -1.34 17.22 -3.43
N GLU A 120 -2.17 18.09 -2.89
CA GLU A 120 -1.93 19.53 -2.86
C GLU A 120 -1.15 19.94 -1.61
N GLY A 121 -0.19 20.85 -1.80
CA GLY A 121 0.60 21.41 -0.70
C GLY A 121 1.54 20.36 -0.05
N GLU A 122 1.83 20.58 1.24
CA GLU A 122 2.87 19.82 1.95
C GLU A 122 2.31 18.80 2.96
N VAL A 123 0.99 18.73 3.14
CA VAL A 123 0.36 17.89 4.19
C VAL A 123 0.77 16.43 4.04
N GLY A 124 0.57 15.84 2.86
CA GLY A 124 0.91 14.45 2.61
C GLY A 124 2.40 14.14 2.80
N LEU A 125 3.26 15.07 2.37
CA LEU A 125 4.72 14.92 2.48
C LEU A 125 5.22 15.03 3.93
N ARG A 126 4.59 15.87 4.75
CA ARG A 126 4.95 16.01 6.18
C ARG A 126 4.45 14.83 7.01
N MET A 127 3.21 14.40 6.76
CA MET A 127 2.58 13.34 7.55
C MET A 127 3.25 11.98 7.43
N ARG A 128 4.01 11.70 6.37
CA ARG A 128 4.75 10.44 6.24
C ARG A 128 5.84 10.25 7.28
N GLU A 129 6.32 11.35 7.90
CA GLU A 129 7.32 11.35 8.98
C GLU A 129 6.66 11.29 10.38
N GLU A 130 5.32 11.34 10.45
CA GLU A 130 4.58 11.33 11.70
C GLU A 130 4.20 9.90 12.10
N GLU A 131 4.39 9.57 13.37
CA GLU A 131 3.81 8.38 13.97
C GLU A 131 2.35 8.67 14.35
N LEU A 132 1.43 8.13 13.60
CA LEU A 132 0.00 8.29 13.83
C LEU A 132 -0.54 7.03 14.51
N ALA A 133 -1.23 7.21 15.64
CA ALA A 133 -1.86 6.09 16.34
C ALA A 133 -2.96 5.45 15.47
N ASP A 134 -2.99 4.13 15.45
CA ASP A 134 -4.01 3.32 14.76
C ASP A 134 -4.24 3.72 13.29
N ALA A 135 -3.17 4.08 12.57
CA ALA A 135 -3.23 4.54 11.19
C ALA A 135 -2.22 3.84 10.29
N ALA A 136 -2.58 3.63 9.04
CA ALA A 136 -1.67 3.10 8.03
C ALA A 136 -0.52 4.10 7.75
N ARG A 137 0.70 3.60 7.52
CA ARG A 137 1.81 4.42 7.02
C ARG A 137 1.50 4.92 5.62
N SER A 138 1.86 6.16 5.31
CA SER A 138 1.64 6.71 3.99
C SER A 138 2.90 7.31 3.38
N GLN A 139 3.04 7.15 2.06
CA GLN A 139 3.97 7.84 1.19
C GLN A 139 3.21 8.81 0.27
N SER A 140 3.93 9.65 -0.46
CA SER A 140 3.32 10.61 -1.37
C SER A 140 4.18 10.88 -2.60
N ALA A 141 3.55 10.87 -3.76
CA ALA A 141 4.11 11.37 -5.01
C ALA A 141 3.99 12.90 -5.14
N GLY A 142 3.38 13.59 -4.15
CA GLY A 142 3.06 15.00 -4.28
C GLY A 142 2.13 15.26 -5.47
N ARG A 143 2.43 16.29 -6.25
CA ARG A 143 1.75 16.60 -7.50
C ARG A 143 2.31 15.73 -8.62
N GLY A 144 1.46 15.13 -9.42
CA GLY A 144 1.91 14.41 -10.61
C GLY A 144 2.17 15.34 -11.79
N ILE A 145 2.52 14.76 -12.94
CA ILE A 145 2.84 15.51 -14.17
C ILE A 145 1.98 14.96 -15.31
N THR A 146 1.34 15.85 -16.08
CA THR A 146 0.53 15.50 -17.25
C THR A 146 0.59 16.60 -18.31
N SER A 147 0.05 16.36 -19.50
CA SER A 147 -0.30 17.41 -20.45
C SER A 147 -1.45 18.27 -19.88
N PRO A 148 -1.68 19.49 -20.38
CA PRO A 148 -2.79 20.32 -19.93
C PRO A 148 -4.16 19.65 -20.08
N GLU A 149 -4.89 19.51 -18.96
CA GLU A 149 -6.24 18.93 -18.87
C GLU A 149 -7.22 19.96 -18.28
N PRO A 150 -7.50 21.12 -18.95
CA PRO A 150 -8.31 22.19 -18.41
C PRO A 150 -9.74 21.72 -18.12
N GLY A 151 -10.22 22.03 -16.90
CA GLY A 151 -11.55 21.65 -16.43
C GLY A 151 -11.66 20.25 -15.85
N ARG A 152 -10.58 19.47 -15.83
CA ARG A 152 -10.52 18.16 -15.16
C ARG A 152 -9.87 18.26 -13.77
N THR A 153 -8.59 18.58 -13.73
CA THR A 153 -7.85 18.83 -12.48
C THR A 153 -6.64 19.72 -12.78
N GLU A 154 -6.35 20.66 -11.88
CA GLU A 154 -5.20 21.55 -11.97
C GLU A 154 -4.12 21.20 -10.93
N VAL A 155 -4.31 20.14 -10.14
CA VAL A 155 -3.33 19.69 -9.15
C VAL A 155 -2.02 19.27 -9.80
N PRO A 156 -1.99 18.42 -10.85
CA PRO A 156 -0.75 18.04 -11.51
C PRO A 156 -0.04 19.23 -12.18
N TYR A 157 1.27 19.12 -12.36
CA TYR A 157 2.02 20.00 -13.25
C TYR A 157 1.59 19.75 -14.69
N TRP A 158 1.17 20.79 -15.39
CA TRP A 158 0.93 20.74 -16.82
C TRP A 158 2.19 21.12 -17.57
N ILE A 159 2.64 20.24 -18.47
CA ILE A 159 3.87 20.44 -19.23
C ILE A 159 3.61 20.34 -20.72
N THR A 160 4.30 21.19 -21.49
CA THR A 160 4.24 21.25 -22.94
C THR A 160 5.63 21.26 -23.60
N SER A 161 6.69 21.26 -22.78
CA SER A 161 8.09 21.25 -23.23
C SER A 161 8.95 20.39 -22.30
N GLU A 162 10.12 19.95 -22.80
CA GLU A 162 11.10 19.22 -22.00
C GLU A 162 11.67 20.07 -20.85
N ASP A 163 11.82 21.38 -21.05
CA ASP A 163 12.28 22.28 -19.99
C ASP A 163 11.27 22.33 -18.83
N GLU A 164 9.96 22.42 -19.15
CA GLU A 164 8.90 22.34 -18.13
C GLU A 164 8.88 20.98 -17.44
N ALA A 165 9.09 19.88 -18.17
CA ALA A 165 9.20 18.55 -17.62
C ALA A 165 10.30 18.44 -16.56
N ARG A 166 11.51 18.90 -16.91
CA ARG A 166 12.67 18.90 -16.00
C ARG A 166 12.47 19.83 -14.81
N ALA A 167 11.85 20.99 -15.01
CA ALA A 167 11.53 21.92 -13.94
C ALA A 167 10.53 21.32 -12.94
N ALA A 168 9.47 20.66 -13.42
CA ALA A 168 8.50 19.98 -12.57
C ALA A 168 9.15 18.88 -11.70
N VAL A 169 10.02 18.05 -12.29
CA VAL A 169 10.78 17.03 -11.55
C VAL A 169 11.70 17.68 -10.51
N THR A 170 12.40 18.77 -10.87
CA THR A 170 13.27 19.49 -9.92
C THR A 170 12.50 19.99 -8.69
N GLU A 171 11.27 20.48 -8.87
CA GLU A 171 10.41 20.89 -7.77
C GLU A 171 10.00 19.69 -6.90
N LEU A 172 9.66 18.55 -7.51
CA LEU A 172 9.32 17.32 -6.78
C LEU A 172 10.52 16.77 -5.98
N VAL A 173 11.72 16.83 -6.56
CA VAL A 173 12.98 16.49 -5.86
C VAL A 173 13.17 17.39 -4.63
N ALA A 174 12.96 18.70 -4.77
CA ALA A 174 13.09 19.63 -3.66
C ALA A 174 12.06 19.38 -2.54
N GLN A 175 10.90 18.82 -2.88
CA GLN A 175 9.85 18.38 -1.95
C GLN A 175 10.15 17.00 -1.35
N ASN A 176 11.18 16.30 -1.83
CA ASN A 176 11.56 14.97 -1.39
C ASN A 176 10.41 13.95 -1.53
N VAL A 177 9.73 13.91 -2.67
CA VAL A 177 8.68 12.92 -2.95
C VAL A 177 9.21 11.50 -2.97
N ASP A 178 8.35 10.50 -2.74
CA ASP A 178 8.74 9.08 -2.73
C ASP A 178 8.85 8.49 -4.14
N VAL A 179 8.09 9.05 -5.09
CA VAL A 179 8.04 8.64 -6.50
C VAL A 179 7.51 9.80 -7.35
N VAL A 180 7.90 9.88 -8.62
CA VAL A 180 7.28 10.80 -9.58
C VAL A 180 6.11 10.11 -10.26
N LYS A 181 4.91 10.73 -10.28
CA LYS A 181 3.73 10.23 -10.98
C LYS A 181 3.52 10.97 -12.29
N ILE A 182 3.29 10.24 -13.39
CA ILE A 182 2.89 10.80 -14.68
C ILE A 182 1.59 10.17 -15.20
N TRP A 183 0.86 10.91 -16.05
CA TRP A 183 -0.27 10.38 -16.80
C TRP A 183 -0.01 10.44 -18.29
N VAL A 184 -0.06 9.28 -18.95
CA VAL A 184 0.11 9.11 -20.39
C VAL A 184 -1.21 8.56 -20.95
N ASP A 185 -2.19 9.45 -21.09
CA ASP A 185 -3.53 9.11 -21.52
C ASP A 185 -4.19 10.32 -22.18
N SER A 186 -4.87 10.13 -23.30
CA SER A 186 -5.62 11.18 -24.00
C SER A 186 -7.04 11.38 -23.47
N ARG A 187 -7.46 10.62 -22.49
CA ARG A 187 -8.83 10.60 -21.95
C ARG A 187 -9.89 10.41 -23.05
N GLY A 188 -9.66 9.39 -23.88
CA GLY A 188 -10.54 9.12 -25.04
C GLY A 188 -10.44 10.18 -26.16
N GLY A 189 -9.33 10.88 -26.25
CA GLY A 189 -9.09 11.93 -27.25
C GLY A 189 -9.59 13.32 -26.82
N SER A 190 -9.97 13.51 -25.55
CA SER A 190 -10.42 14.81 -25.02
C SER A 190 -9.27 15.77 -24.77
N TYR A 191 -8.05 15.27 -24.54
CA TYR A 191 -6.84 16.03 -24.27
C TYR A 191 -5.63 15.46 -25.02
N ASP A 192 -4.62 16.28 -25.20
CA ASP A 192 -3.32 15.80 -25.66
C ASP A 192 -2.64 14.99 -24.54
N ARG A 193 -2.03 13.87 -24.89
CA ARG A 193 -1.23 13.06 -23.96
C ARG A 193 0.22 13.49 -23.93
N LEU A 194 0.97 13.14 -22.89
CA LEU A 194 2.42 13.29 -22.87
C LEU A 194 3.03 12.53 -24.04
N THR A 195 3.87 13.22 -24.82
CA THR A 195 4.61 12.60 -25.93
C THR A 195 5.83 11.83 -25.41
N PRO A 196 6.44 10.94 -26.24
CA PRO A 196 7.67 10.24 -25.87
C PRO A 196 8.81 11.16 -25.44
N GLU A 197 8.93 12.34 -26.04
CA GLU A 197 9.93 13.34 -25.70
C GLU A 197 9.67 13.91 -24.29
N LEU A 198 8.40 14.21 -23.96
CA LEU A 198 8.02 14.79 -22.68
C LEU A 198 8.17 13.80 -21.54
N TYR A 199 7.58 12.59 -21.66
CA TYR A 199 7.75 11.60 -20.59
C TYR A 199 9.19 11.07 -20.49
N GLY A 200 9.93 11.03 -21.59
CA GLY A 200 11.35 10.71 -21.60
C GLY A 200 12.18 11.73 -20.83
N ALA A 201 11.88 13.04 -20.97
CA ALA A 201 12.53 14.09 -20.19
C ALA A 201 12.21 14.00 -18.69
N VAL A 202 10.96 13.65 -18.32
CA VAL A 202 10.58 13.40 -16.92
C VAL A 202 11.38 12.22 -16.34
N ILE A 203 11.41 11.08 -17.05
CA ILE A 203 12.10 9.85 -16.59
C ILE A 203 13.60 10.12 -16.44
N ASP A 204 14.22 10.71 -17.44
CA ASP A 204 15.66 11.06 -17.44
C ASP A 204 16.02 11.97 -16.25
N GLU A 205 15.22 13.00 -16.00
CA GLU A 205 15.48 13.92 -14.88
C GLU A 205 15.21 13.29 -13.52
N ALA A 206 14.16 12.47 -13.38
CA ALA A 206 13.88 11.73 -12.16
C ALA A 206 15.02 10.76 -11.80
N HIS A 207 15.50 10.00 -12.80
CA HIS A 207 16.61 9.05 -12.61
C HIS A 207 17.94 9.71 -12.25
N LYS A 208 18.23 10.91 -12.76
CA LYS A 208 19.40 11.70 -12.32
C LYS A 208 19.39 12.05 -10.84
N ASN A 209 18.20 12.04 -10.24
CA ASN A 209 17.98 12.35 -8.82
C ASN A 209 17.57 11.11 -8.00
N ASP A 210 17.85 9.89 -8.49
CA ASP A 210 17.55 8.61 -7.85
C ASP A 210 16.04 8.38 -7.53
N LEU A 211 15.15 9.12 -8.23
CA LEU A 211 13.70 8.95 -8.14
C LEU A 211 13.19 8.02 -9.22
N ARG A 212 12.30 7.11 -8.84
CA ARG A 212 11.54 6.26 -9.77
C ARG A 212 10.34 7.01 -10.33
N VAL A 213 9.87 6.56 -11.49
CA VAL A 213 8.68 7.12 -12.13
C VAL A 213 7.59 6.06 -12.23
N THR A 214 6.37 6.42 -11.83
CA THR A 214 5.17 5.61 -12.02
C THR A 214 4.24 6.25 -13.04
N ALA A 215 3.78 5.48 -14.03
CA ALA A 215 2.95 5.97 -15.12
C ALA A 215 1.54 5.39 -15.09
N HIS A 216 0.53 6.27 -15.08
CA HIS A 216 -0.79 5.92 -15.59
C HIS A 216 -0.67 5.72 -17.10
N VAL A 217 -1.14 4.60 -17.60
CA VAL A 217 -1.15 4.26 -19.02
C VAL A 217 -2.52 3.71 -19.43
N TYR A 218 -2.86 3.85 -20.70
CA TYR A 218 -4.09 3.30 -21.26
C TYR A 218 -3.79 2.33 -22.42
N SER A 219 -2.95 2.77 -23.38
CA SER A 219 -2.75 2.04 -24.63
C SER A 219 -1.48 1.16 -24.62
N LEU A 220 -1.56 0.08 -25.42
CA LEU A 220 -0.43 -0.82 -25.66
C LEU A 220 0.80 -0.08 -26.20
N GLU A 221 0.60 0.84 -27.15
CA GLU A 221 1.72 1.58 -27.78
C GLU A 221 2.39 2.54 -26.79
N ASP A 222 1.62 3.21 -25.92
CA ASP A 222 2.19 4.05 -24.88
C ASP A 222 2.98 3.23 -23.85
N ALA A 223 2.47 2.05 -23.48
CA ALA A 223 3.19 1.14 -22.59
C ALA A 223 4.54 0.70 -23.17
N LYS A 224 4.58 0.34 -24.47
CA LYS A 224 5.84 0.03 -25.17
C LYS A 224 6.80 1.23 -25.19
N GLY A 225 6.27 2.42 -25.46
CA GLY A 225 7.04 3.67 -25.43
C GLY A 225 7.66 3.95 -24.07
N LEU A 226 6.88 3.82 -23.01
CA LEU A 226 7.32 3.99 -21.62
C LEU A 226 8.38 2.97 -21.21
N LEU A 227 8.23 1.68 -21.58
CA LEU A 227 9.25 0.65 -21.34
C LEU A 227 10.57 1.00 -22.05
N ARG A 228 10.50 1.49 -23.29
CA ARG A 228 11.71 1.93 -24.03
C ARG A 228 12.36 3.15 -23.40
N ALA A 229 11.57 4.06 -22.83
CA ALA A 229 12.05 5.25 -22.12
C ALA A 229 12.61 4.97 -20.72
N GLY A 230 12.42 3.75 -20.18
CA GLY A 230 12.97 3.34 -18.88
C GLY A 230 12.04 3.57 -17.70
N ILE A 231 10.73 3.50 -17.88
CA ILE A 231 9.76 3.55 -16.77
C ILE A 231 10.05 2.49 -15.71
N ASP A 232 9.74 2.77 -14.45
CA ASP A 232 9.97 1.87 -13.32
C ASP A 232 8.69 1.15 -12.88
N ILE A 233 7.53 1.84 -12.94
CA ILE A 233 6.27 1.33 -12.39
C ILE A 233 5.12 1.69 -13.33
N PHE A 234 4.28 0.73 -13.62
CA PHE A 234 3.00 0.99 -14.25
C PHE A 234 1.88 1.02 -13.18
N ALA A 235 1.20 2.15 -13.10
CA ALA A 235 -0.01 2.32 -12.33
C ALA A 235 -1.19 2.19 -13.30
N HIS A 236 -1.63 1.02 -13.53
CA HIS A 236 -2.65 0.42 -14.39
C HIS A 236 -2.07 -0.51 -15.46
N GLY A 237 -2.88 -1.51 -15.82
CA GLY A 237 -2.63 -2.36 -16.98
C GLY A 237 -3.02 -1.69 -18.30
N ILE A 238 -2.69 -2.35 -19.41
CA ILE A 238 -3.10 -1.98 -20.76
C ILE A 238 -4.60 -2.24 -20.92
N ARG A 239 -5.33 -1.25 -21.44
CA ARG A 239 -6.82 -1.21 -21.42
C ARG A 239 -7.47 -1.22 -22.79
N ASP A 240 -6.75 -0.87 -23.84
CA ASP A 240 -7.29 -0.72 -25.20
C ASP A 240 -7.30 -2.01 -25.99
N THR A 241 -6.37 -2.93 -25.73
CA THR A 241 -6.23 -4.19 -26.48
C THR A 241 -5.46 -5.25 -25.67
N ASP A 242 -5.44 -6.47 -26.17
CA ASP A 242 -4.62 -7.54 -25.62
C ASP A 242 -3.14 -7.25 -25.84
N VAL A 243 -2.29 -7.54 -24.83
CA VAL A 243 -0.83 -7.40 -24.94
C VAL A 243 -0.26 -8.36 -25.97
N ASP A 244 0.78 -7.90 -26.69
CA ASP A 244 1.48 -8.69 -27.70
C ASP A 244 2.85 -9.17 -27.21
N GLU A 245 3.51 -10.03 -28.03
CA GLU A 245 4.82 -10.59 -27.70
C GLU A 245 5.91 -9.52 -27.56
N GLU A 246 5.80 -8.41 -28.30
CA GLU A 246 6.77 -7.33 -28.21
C GLU A 246 6.73 -6.64 -26.85
N LEU A 247 5.52 -6.34 -26.31
CA LEU A 247 5.37 -5.78 -24.97
C LEU A 247 5.93 -6.73 -23.91
N ILE A 248 5.59 -8.02 -24.01
CA ILE A 248 6.05 -9.04 -23.07
C ILE A 248 7.59 -9.10 -23.08
N GLN A 249 8.21 -9.13 -24.24
CA GLN A 249 9.67 -9.13 -24.36
C GLN A 249 10.29 -7.85 -23.78
N LEU A 250 9.73 -6.67 -24.12
CA LEU A 250 10.20 -5.40 -23.57
C LEU A 250 10.13 -5.35 -22.04
N TRP A 251 9.10 -5.99 -21.45
CA TRP A 251 8.94 -6.02 -20.01
C TRP A 251 9.86 -7.04 -19.33
N THR A 252 9.93 -8.25 -19.87
CA THR A 252 10.81 -9.31 -19.32
C THR A 252 12.28 -8.97 -19.42
N ASP A 253 12.69 -8.16 -20.41
CA ASP A 253 14.03 -7.59 -20.48
C ASP A 253 14.31 -6.54 -19.37
N ARG A 254 13.27 -6.14 -18.61
CA ARG A 254 13.30 -5.14 -17.53
C ARG A 254 12.64 -5.68 -16.25
N PRO A 255 13.22 -6.70 -15.61
CA PRO A 255 12.58 -7.40 -14.48
C PRO A 255 12.37 -6.52 -13.23
N HIS A 256 12.93 -5.32 -13.21
CA HIS A 256 12.71 -4.34 -12.15
C HIS A 256 11.40 -3.54 -12.30
N VAL A 257 10.78 -3.58 -13.47
CA VAL A 257 9.54 -2.84 -13.75
C VAL A 257 8.36 -3.60 -13.14
N ILE A 258 7.59 -2.92 -12.30
CA ILE A 258 6.48 -3.49 -11.54
C ILE A 258 5.15 -2.97 -12.09
N LEU A 259 4.15 -3.86 -12.19
CA LEU A 259 2.78 -3.51 -12.54
C LEU A 259 1.89 -3.46 -11.29
N VAL A 260 1.17 -2.35 -11.10
CA VAL A 260 0.03 -2.24 -10.20
C VAL A 260 -1.23 -2.25 -11.06
N PRO A 261 -2.04 -3.33 -11.10
CA PRO A 261 -3.05 -3.51 -12.12
C PRO A 261 -4.21 -2.52 -12.03
N ASN A 262 -4.71 -2.23 -10.82
CA ASN A 262 -5.88 -1.38 -10.59
C ASN A 262 -7.01 -1.74 -11.57
N LEU A 263 -7.57 -2.93 -11.40
CA LEU A 263 -8.55 -3.47 -12.31
C LEU A 263 -9.82 -2.60 -12.32
N PRO A 264 -10.50 -2.43 -13.46
CA PRO A 264 -11.81 -1.83 -13.48
C PRO A 264 -12.80 -2.78 -12.81
N GLY A 265 -13.91 -2.25 -12.29
CA GLY A 265 -14.96 -3.11 -11.77
C GLY A 265 -15.41 -4.15 -12.82
N PRO A 266 -15.64 -5.41 -12.43
CA PRO A 266 -15.84 -6.53 -13.36
C PRO A 266 -17.17 -6.46 -14.14
N GLY A 267 -18.04 -5.50 -13.82
CA GLY A 267 -19.32 -5.32 -14.50
C GLY A 267 -20.36 -6.39 -14.17
N VAL A 268 -20.12 -7.18 -13.13
CA VAL A 268 -21.09 -8.13 -12.54
C VAL A 268 -21.41 -7.71 -11.11
N PRO A 269 -22.58 -8.05 -10.57
CA PRO A 269 -22.91 -7.78 -9.18
C PRO A 269 -21.91 -8.39 -8.21
N SER A 270 -21.49 -7.60 -7.21
CA SER A 270 -20.64 -8.04 -6.09
C SER A 270 -21.45 -8.05 -4.79
N ASP A 271 -21.20 -9.02 -3.93
CA ASP A 271 -21.77 -9.02 -2.58
C ASP A 271 -21.07 -7.98 -1.71
N LEU A 272 -21.80 -6.94 -1.30
CA LEU A 272 -21.34 -5.88 -0.41
C LEU A 272 -21.91 -6.01 1.00
N SER A 273 -22.65 -7.07 1.31
CA SER A 273 -23.31 -7.26 2.62
C SER A 273 -22.33 -7.29 3.80
N TRP A 274 -21.07 -7.66 3.55
CA TRP A 274 -19.99 -7.66 4.54
C TRP A 274 -19.59 -6.26 5.04
N LEU A 275 -20.00 -5.20 4.35
CA LEU A 275 -19.81 -3.81 4.77
C LEU A 275 -20.87 -3.35 5.79
N SER A 276 -21.84 -4.20 6.10
CA SER A 276 -22.84 -3.90 7.13
C SER A 276 -22.14 -3.68 8.49
N GLY A 277 -22.48 -2.57 9.15
CA GLY A 277 -21.82 -2.17 10.41
C GLY A 277 -20.64 -1.20 10.24
N THR A 278 -20.23 -0.90 8.99
CA THR A 278 -19.18 0.09 8.67
C THR A 278 -19.64 1.12 7.66
N ILE A 279 -20.71 0.82 6.92
CA ILE A 279 -21.40 1.74 6.00
C ILE A 279 -22.86 1.88 6.48
N GLY A 280 -23.41 3.09 6.39
CA GLY A 280 -24.80 3.36 6.76
C GLY A 280 -25.78 2.50 5.96
N ALA A 281 -26.86 2.01 6.59
CA ALA A 281 -27.78 1.06 5.96
C ALA A 281 -28.39 1.60 4.66
N ALA A 282 -28.73 2.89 4.59
CA ALA A 282 -29.29 3.52 3.38
C ALA A 282 -28.26 3.59 2.24
N GLU A 283 -27.00 3.90 2.55
CA GLU A 283 -25.92 3.94 1.58
C GLU A 283 -25.61 2.52 1.07
N LEU A 284 -25.57 1.53 1.97
CA LEU A 284 -25.34 0.13 1.57
C LEU A 284 -26.47 -0.40 0.68
N GLU A 285 -27.72 -0.01 0.94
CA GLU A 285 -28.88 -0.34 0.07
C GLU A 285 -28.69 0.29 -1.32
N GLU A 286 -28.35 1.58 -1.40
CA GLU A 286 -28.09 2.27 -2.67
C GLU A 286 -26.92 1.62 -3.45
N MET A 287 -25.82 1.27 -2.74
CA MET A 287 -24.70 0.56 -3.33
C MET A 287 -25.14 -0.79 -3.89
N GLY A 288 -26.02 -1.51 -3.18
CA GLY A 288 -26.61 -2.80 -3.62
C GLY A 288 -27.48 -2.66 -4.88
N GLU A 289 -28.32 -1.63 -4.95
CA GLU A 289 -29.15 -1.35 -6.13
C GLU A 289 -28.31 -1.04 -7.38
N ASN A 290 -27.13 -0.47 -7.20
CA ASN A 290 -26.18 -0.18 -8.28
C ASN A 290 -25.38 -1.40 -8.75
N GLN A 291 -25.50 -2.56 -8.05
CA GLN A 291 -24.87 -3.83 -8.45
C GLN A 291 -25.66 -4.49 -9.58
N VAL A 292 -25.44 -4.04 -10.81
CA VAL A 292 -26.14 -4.53 -12.00
C VAL A 292 -25.12 -5.02 -13.05
N GLU A 293 -25.59 -5.92 -13.91
CA GLU A 293 -24.83 -6.38 -15.08
C GLU A 293 -24.52 -5.20 -16.02
N ARG A 294 -23.25 -5.03 -16.36
CA ARG A 294 -22.75 -3.97 -17.26
C ARG A 294 -21.85 -4.57 -18.33
N PRO A 295 -22.41 -5.02 -19.48
CA PRO A 295 -21.67 -5.75 -20.52
C PRO A 295 -20.42 -5.01 -21.05
N ALA A 296 -20.49 -3.68 -21.19
CA ALA A 296 -19.32 -2.89 -21.61
C ALA A 296 -18.19 -2.88 -20.57
N ALA A 297 -18.54 -2.89 -19.27
CA ALA A 297 -17.55 -3.02 -18.20
C ALA A 297 -16.97 -4.44 -18.16
N GLN A 298 -17.76 -5.47 -18.42
CA GLN A 298 -17.28 -6.85 -18.52
C GLN A 298 -16.27 -7.02 -19.66
N GLU A 299 -16.52 -6.40 -20.82
CA GLU A 299 -15.58 -6.42 -21.95
C GLU A 299 -14.26 -5.71 -21.58
N ALA A 300 -14.34 -4.51 -20.99
CA ALA A 300 -13.17 -3.75 -20.55
C ALA A 300 -12.37 -4.50 -19.47
N PHE A 301 -13.06 -5.10 -18.49
CA PHE A 301 -12.45 -5.99 -17.50
C PHE A 301 -11.77 -7.18 -18.15
N GLY A 302 -12.43 -7.83 -19.11
CA GLY A 302 -11.92 -9.01 -19.81
C GLY A 302 -10.59 -8.76 -20.53
N ILE A 303 -10.40 -7.58 -21.14
CA ILE A 303 -9.12 -7.21 -21.76
C ILE A 303 -8.02 -7.14 -20.68
N GLN A 304 -8.26 -6.39 -19.60
CA GLN A 304 -7.27 -6.24 -18.55
C GLN A 304 -7.00 -7.53 -17.77
N ALA A 305 -8.02 -8.36 -17.56
CA ALA A 305 -7.88 -9.67 -16.93
C ALA A 305 -6.94 -10.60 -17.74
N ARG A 306 -7.15 -10.71 -19.06
CA ARG A 306 -6.26 -11.50 -19.92
C ARG A 306 -4.84 -10.94 -19.93
N ASN A 307 -4.71 -9.62 -19.97
CA ASN A 307 -3.40 -8.94 -19.97
C ASN A 307 -2.65 -9.19 -18.68
N LEU A 308 -3.33 -9.04 -17.53
CA LEU A 308 -2.72 -9.26 -16.22
C LEU A 308 -2.24 -10.70 -16.06
N LEU A 309 -3.10 -11.68 -16.39
CA LEU A 309 -2.73 -13.10 -16.32
C LEU A 309 -1.54 -13.42 -17.21
N ARG A 310 -1.55 -12.93 -18.45
CA ARG A 310 -0.48 -13.17 -19.41
C ARG A 310 0.86 -12.55 -18.99
N LEU A 311 0.84 -11.35 -18.41
CA LEU A 311 2.03 -10.70 -17.85
C LEU A 311 2.54 -11.43 -16.61
N HIS A 312 1.64 -11.85 -15.73
CA HIS A 312 1.97 -12.67 -14.55
C HIS A 312 2.64 -14.00 -14.95
N GLU A 313 2.05 -14.74 -15.90
CA GLU A 313 2.61 -15.99 -16.44
C GLU A 313 3.98 -15.79 -17.13
N ALA A 314 4.22 -14.60 -17.69
CA ALA A 314 5.50 -14.22 -18.26
C ALA A 314 6.55 -13.81 -17.19
N GLY A 315 6.20 -13.81 -15.90
CA GLY A 315 7.09 -13.48 -14.79
C GLY A 315 7.25 -11.99 -14.51
N VAL A 316 6.33 -11.14 -15.00
CA VAL A 316 6.29 -9.72 -14.63
C VAL A 316 5.93 -9.60 -13.16
N ALA A 317 6.67 -8.77 -12.41
CA ALA A 317 6.38 -8.49 -11.02
C ALA A 317 5.06 -7.72 -10.89
N ILE A 318 4.09 -8.30 -10.18
CA ILE A 318 2.77 -7.70 -9.92
C ILE A 318 2.73 -7.24 -8.46
N ALA A 319 2.40 -5.98 -8.24
CA ALA A 319 2.03 -5.43 -6.95
C ALA A 319 0.52 -5.18 -6.91
N PHE A 320 0.05 -4.54 -5.87
CA PHE A 320 -1.37 -4.35 -5.58
C PHE A 320 -1.71 -2.87 -5.35
N GLY A 321 -2.87 -2.42 -5.82
CA GLY A 321 -3.37 -1.08 -5.58
C GLY A 321 -4.81 -0.92 -6.06
N THR A 322 -5.53 0.10 -5.58
CA THR A 322 -6.97 0.25 -5.84
C THR A 322 -7.35 1.46 -6.69
N ASP A 323 -6.46 2.45 -6.84
CA ASP A 323 -6.72 3.69 -7.59
C ASP A 323 -8.04 4.36 -7.17
N GLY A 324 -8.17 4.65 -5.89
CA GLY A 324 -9.40 5.26 -5.36
C GLY A 324 -9.18 5.83 -3.97
N SER A 325 -10.29 6.10 -3.28
CA SER A 325 -10.30 6.63 -1.91
C SER A 325 -11.14 5.77 -0.94
N SER A 326 -11.71 4.65 -1.40
CA SER A 326 -12.51 3.78 -0.55
C SER A 326 -11.62 2.83 0.26
N PRO A 327 -11.66 2.85 1.61
CA PRO A 327 -10.75 2.09 2.46
C PRO A 327 -10.99 0.58 2.41
N TRP A 328 -12.19 0.14 2.00
CA TRP A 328 -12.59 -1.26 1.84
C TRP A 328 -12.34 -1.83 0.43
N ALA A 329 -12.03 -0.97 -0.55
CA ALA A 329 -11.79 -1.38 -1.95
C ALA A 329 -10.68 -2.45 -2.10
N PRO A 330 -9.64 -2.52 -1.24
CA PRO A 330 -8.64 -3.58 -1.30
C PRO A 330 -9.22 -4.99 -1.41
N HIS A 331 -10.28 -5.31 -0.67
CA HIS A 331 -10.87 -6.65 -0.70
C HIS A 331 -11.61 -6.97 -2.00
N LEU A 332 -12.07 -5.96 -2.74
CA LEU A 332 -12.66 -6.16 -4.07
C LEU A 332 -11.56 -6.34 -5.13
N GLU A 333 -10.48 -5.56 -5.06
CA GLU A 333 -9.35 -5.71 -5.98
C GLU A 333 -8.68 -7.08 -5.83
N LEU A 334 -8.52 -7.60 -4.59
CA LEU A 334 -8.02 -8.96 -4.35
C LEU A 334 -8.92 -10.02 -5.04
N GLU A 335 -10.25 -9.89 -4.91
CA GLU A 335 -11.21 -10.78 -5.57
C GLU A 335 -11.10 -10.67 -7.09
N ASP A 336 -11.01 -9.46 -7.63
CA ASP A 336 -10.91 -9.22 -9.05
C ASP A 336 -9.58 -9.74 -9.63
N MET A 337 -8.45 -9.62 -8.91
CA MET A 337 -7.19 -10.23 -9.31
C MET A 337 -7.29 -11.76 -9.39
N VAL A 338 -7.95 -12.42 -8.43
CA VAL A 338 -8.21 -13.87 -8.52
C VAL A 338 -9.15 -14.19 -9.68
N ARG A 339 -10.16 -13.35 -9.94
CA ARG A 339 -11.08 -13.49 -11.08
C ARG A 339 -10.35 -13.44 -12.43
N THR A 340 -9.19 -12.80 -12.53
CA THR A 340 -8.35 -12.82 -13.74
C THR A 340 -7.69 -14.17 -14.00
N GLY A 341 -7.62 -15.06 -13.01
CA GLY A 341 -6.96 -16.36 -13.07
C GLY A 341 -5.68 -16.46 -12.22
N MET A 342 -5.27 -15.42 -11.54
CA MET A 342 -4.17 -15.50 -10.56
C MET A 342 -4.58 -16.37 -9.36
N SER A 343 -3.64 -17.10 -8.79
CA SER A 343 -3.92 -17.86 -7.57
C SER A 343 -4.10 -16.94 -6.35
N PRO A 344 -4.92 -17.31 -5.35
CA PRO A 344 -5.00 -16.54 -4.11
C PRO A 344 -3.64 -16.30 -3.45
N ALA A 345 -2.70 -17.25 -3.54
CA ALA A 345 -1.36 -17.09 -3.02
C ALA A 345 -0.58 -15.98 -3.73
N ASP A 346 -0.60 -15.95 -5.07
CA ASP A 346 0.08 -14.91 -5.87
C ASP A 346 -0.53 -13.52 -5.62
N VAL A 347 -1.86 -13.47 -5.44
CA VAL A 347 -2.56 -12.22 -5.11
C VAL A 347 -2.16 -11.70 -3.73
N ILE A 348 -2.05 -12.58 -2.72
CA ILE A 348 -1.57 -12.19 -1.38
C ILE A 348 -0.12 -11.71 -1.44
N ILE A 349 0.78 -12.40 -2.18
CA ILE A 349 2.16 -11.94 -2.39
C ILE A 349 2.17 -10.55 -3.04
N SER A 350 1.31 -10.32 -4.04
CA SER A 350 1.19 -9.01 -4.71
C SER A 350 0.78 -7.92 -3.73
N ALA A 351 -0.18 -8.21 -2.83
CA ALA A 351 -0.75 -7.25 -1.88
C ALA A 351 0.07 -7.07 -0.59
N THR A 352 1.14 -7.82 -0.42
CA THR A 352 2.01 -7.78 0.76
C THR A 352 3.47 -7.56 0.37
N ALA A 353 4.25 -8.60 0.13
CA ALA A 353 5.69 -8.52 -0.14
C ALA A 353 6.03 -7.67 -1.37
N ASN A 354 5.32 -7.86 -2.51
CA ASN A 354 5.63 -7.14 -3.74
C ASN A 354 5.28 -5.64 -3.62
N SER A 355 4.15 -5.30 -3.01
CA SER A 355 3.76 -3.91 -2.76
C SER A 355 4.70 -3.22 -1.78
N ALA A 356 5.14 -3.90 -0.70
CA ALA A 356 6.15 -3.38 0.21
C ALA A 356 7.48 -3.12 -0.51
N THR A 357 7.92 -4.05 -1.36
CA THR A 357 9.11 -3.89 -2.21
C THR A 357 8.96 -2.71 -3.16
N LEU A 358 7.79 -2.56 -3.81
CA LEU A 358 7.50 -1.42 -4.68
C LEU A 358 7.62 -0.11 -3.89
N LEU A 359 7.10 -0.03 -2.68
CA LEU A 359 7.17 1.17 -1.84
C LEU A 359 8.54 1.37 -1.17
N LYS A 360 9.50 0.46 -1.35
CA LYS A 360 10.79 0.45 -0.63
C LYS A 360 10.61 0.43 0.90
N MET A 361 9.53 -0.18 1.39
CA MET A 361 9.24 -0.41 2.80
C MET A 361 9.74 -1.81 3.19
N GLU A 362 11.05 -1.95 3.33
CA GLU A 362 11.71 -3.25 3.56
C GLU A 362 11.41 -3.84 4.93
N ASP A 363 10.87 -3.05 5.84
CA ASP A 363 10.54 -3.42 7.22
C ASP A 363 9.15 -4.07 7.36
N ILE A 364 8.35 -4.19 6.29
CA ILE A 364 7.00 -4.79 6.29
C ILE A 364 6.79 -5.75 5.11
N GLY A 365 5.60 -6.26 4.93
CA GLY A 365 5.15 -7.05 3.78
C GLY A 365 5.31 -8.56 3.95
N THR A 366 6.06 -9.03 4.93
CA THR A 366 6.14 -10.46 5.30
C THR A 366 6.16 -10.64 6.81
N VAL A 367 5.73 -11.82 7.29
CA VAL A 367 5.88 -12.23 8.68
C VAL A 367 7.21 -12.96 8.81
N ASP A 368 8.29 -12.20 8.87
CA ASP A 368 9.65 -12.72 9.02
C ASP A 368 10.39 -12.02 10.16
N VAL A 369 11.35 -12.69 10.75
CA VAL A 369 12.20 -12.13 11.82
C VAL A 369 12.84 -10.82 11.39
N GLY A 370 12.73 -9.81 12.24
CA GLY A 370 13.25 -8.45 12.01
C GLY A 370 12.30 -7.51 11.26
N LYS A 371 11.16 -7.98 10.79
CA LYS A 371 10.10 -7.14 10.20
C LYS A 371 9.19 -6.58 11.28
N LYS A 372 8.55 -5.43 11.02
CA LYS A 372 7.50 -4.88 11.88
C LYS A 372 6.31 -5.83 11.95
N ALA A 373 5.79 -6.03 13.14
CA ALA A 373 4.70 -6.94 13.42
C ALA A 373 3.33 -6.35 13.02
N ASN A 374 3.17 -6.05 11.71
CA ASN A 374 1.94 -5.59 11.09
C ASN A 374 1.24 -6.77 10.42
N PHE A 375 0.19 -7.27 11.03
CA PHE A 375 -0.51 -8.46 10.54
C PHE A 375 -2.01 -8.41 10.81
N ILE A 376 -2.76 -9.22 10.08
CA ILE A 376 -4.20 -9.41 10.27
C ILE A 376 -4.50 -10.85 10.65
N VAL A 377 -5.50 -11.03 11.50
CA VAL A 377 -6.06 -12.31 11.91
C VAL A 377 -7.41 -12.49 11.24
N LEU A 378 -7.57 -13.60 10.55
CA LEU A 378 -8.76 -13.94 9.77
C LEU A 378 -9.46 -15.17 10.35
N ASP A 379 -10.80 -15.17 10.36
CA ASP A 379 -11.62 -16.30 10.81
C ASP A 379 -11.64 -17.48 9.80
N ALA A 380 -11.09 -17.28 8.60
CA ALA A 380 -11.04 -18.32 7.57
C ALA A 380 -9.82 -18.13 6.65
N ASN A 381 -9.43 -19.21 5.97
CA ASN A 381 -8.25 -19.24 5.12
C ASN A 381 -8.47 -18.53 3.77
N PRO A 382 -7.75 -17.42 3.46
CA PRO A 382 -7.88 -16.71 2.19
C PRO A 382 -7.26 -17.47 1.00
N LEU A 383 -6.47 -18.51 1.25
CA LEU A 383 -5.97 -19.38 0.17
C LEU A 383 -7.03 -20.33 -0.37
N ASP A 384 -8.07 -20.64 0.43
CA ASP A 384 -9.20 -21.46 -0.01
C ASP A 384 -10.24 -20.62 -0.77
N ASP A 385 -10.46 -19.37 -0.30
CA ASP A 385 -11.33 -18.38 -0.92
C ASP A 385 -10.80 -16.98 -0.54
N ILE A 386 -10.40 -16.20 -1.54
CA ILE A 386 -9.82 -14.87 -1.33
C ILE A 386 -10.77 -13.90 -0.61
N THR A 387 -12.08 -14.10 -0.72
CA THR A 387 -13.08 -13.30 -0.01
C THR A 387 -13.00 -13.44 1.51
N ASN A 388 -12.32 -14.48 2.01
CA ASN A 388 -12.04 -14.64 3.44
C ASN A 388 -11.10 -13.56 4.01
N THR A 389 -10.41 -12.78 3.16
CA THR A 389 -9.68 -11.58 3.59
C THR A 389 -10.59 -10.53 4.23
N ARG A 390 -11.90 -10.56 3.98
CA ARG A 390 -12.92 -9.69 4.60
C ARG A 390 -13.27 -10.09 6.04
N ARG A 391 -12.92 -11.34 6.44
CA ARG A 391 -13.29 -11.92 7.73
C ARG A 391 -12.22 -11.64 8.78
N ILE A 392 -11.93 -10.34 8.98
CA ILE A 392 -10.90 -9.87 9.90
C ILE A 392 -11.45 -9.89 11.32
N SER A 393 -10.88 -10.72 12.19
CA SER A 393 -11.17 -10.74 13.64
C SER A 393 -10.28 -9.76 14.42
N ALA A 394 -9.02 -9.57 13.99
CA ALA A 394 -8.11 -8.59 14.60
C ALA A 394 -7.11 -8.02 13.57
N VAL A 395 -6.68 -6.80 13.84
CA VAL A 395 -5.57 -6.13 13.13
C VAL A 395 -4.52 -5.77 14.17
N TYR A 396 -3.26 -6.01 13.86
CA TYR A 396 -2.12 -5.66 14.69
C TYR A 396 -1.18 -4.73 13.95
N LEU A 397 -0.76 -3.68 14.63
CA LEU A 397 0.24 -2.72 14.16
C LEU A 397 1.39 -2.70 15.17
N GLY A 398 2.60 -3.05 14.73
CA GLY A 398 3.73 -3.20 15.64
C GLY A 398 3.51 -4.24 16.75
N GLY A 399 2.64 -5.23 16.53
CA GLY A 399 2.28 -6.23 17.53
C GLY A 399 1.22 -5.80 18.55
N GLU A 400 0.77 -4.56 18.52
CA GLU A 400 -0.34 -4.05 19.33
C GLU A 400 -1.66 -4.19 18.57
N ALA A 401 -2.71 -4.60 19.29
CA ALA A 401 -4.04 -4.75 18.70
C ALA A 401 -4.68 -3.38 18.45
N VAL A 402 -5.14 -3.16 17.22
CA VAL A 402 -5.88 -1.97 16.81
C VAL A 402 -7.29 -1.99 17.41
N ASP A 403 -7.74 -0.89 18.00
CA ASP A 403 -9.11 -0.75 18.48
C ASP A 403 -10.09 -0.58 17.31
N ARG A 404 -10.41 -1.72 16.66
CA ARG A 404 -11.34 -1.75 15.53
C ARG A 404 -12.77 -1.35 15.90
N GLU A 405 -13.18 -1.50 17.16
CA GLU A 405 -14.51 -1.08 17.59
C GLU A 405 -14.62 0.46 17.57
N ALA A 406 -13.62 1.15 18.11
CA ALA A 406 -13.57 2.61 18.09
C ALA A 406 -13.49 3.16 16.65
N VAL A 407 -12.63 2.58 15.80
CA VAL A 407 -12.51 3.00 14.37
C VAL A 407 -13.80 2.69 13.61
N GLY A 408 -14.41 1.52 13.83
CA GLY A 408 -15.68 1.13 13.21
C GLY A 408 -16.84 2.08 13.57
N PHE A 409 -16.87 2.58 14.80
CA PHE A 409 -17.85 3.58 15.22
C PHE A 409 -17.67 4.91 14.45
N GLN A 410 -16.42 5.35 14.23
CA GLN A 410 -16.13 6.54 13.43
C GLN A 410 -16.57 6.39 11.96
N LEU A 411 -16.44 5.19 11.38
CA LEU A 411 -16.90 4.89 10.01
C LEU A 411 -18.41 5.14 9.84
N LEU A 412 -19.21 4.95 10.87
CA LEU A 412 -20.65 5.20 10.86
C LEU A 412 -21.03 6.67 11.12
N GLY A 413 -20.04 7.58 11.25
CA GLY A 413 -20.25 9.00 11.49
C GLY A 413 -20.59 9.31 12.96
N GLY A 414 -20.10 8.46 13.87
CA GLY A 414 -20.21 8.59 15.33
C GLY A 414 -19.29 9.66 15.93
#